data_0a5a241b2cfc93d705bd3fec10236eb3
#
_entry.id   0a5a241b2cfc93d705bd3fec10236eb3
#
_cell.length_a   1.000
_cell.length_b   1.000
_cell.length_c   1.000
_cell.angle_alpha   90.00
_cell.angle_beta   90.00
_cell.angle_gamma   90.00
#
_symmetry.space_group_name_H-M   'P 1'
#
loop_
_entity.id
_entity.type
_entity.pdbx_description
1 polymer ?
#
loop_
_entity_poly.entity_id
_entity_poly.type
_entity_poly.pdbx_seq_one_letter_code
_entity_poly.pdbx_strand_id
1 'polypeptide(L)'
;DGLGLKACFMHIKGPEILNMWLGESERKVREIFSQAREKRREGFLPVVFIDEAESVLGTRRAVRSHNISNTVVPMFCSEMDGIESLQDIVIILTSNRPDMIDPAILRPGRIDRKIKVGRPDEASAKEILGIYLTDKLPIDKKELQEFDGDVSKTVEDIVTRTSTEIFAKRDDTRFLEVTLRSGRKDVLTRGDLCSGAILESIVRRAKEYAIKRSIASGKEEGIGFDDMFL
;
A
#
# COMPACT_ATOMS: atom_id res chain seq x y z
N ASP A 1 -2.70 -2.07 -20.30
CA ASP A 1 -3.31 -1.93 -21.64
C ASP A 1 -2.54 -2.56 -22.81
N GLY A 2 -1.37 -3.16 -22.57
CA GLY A 2 -0.54 -3.74 -23.64
C GLY A 2 -1.03 -5.08 -24.23
N LEU A 3 -1.95 -5.79 -23.59
CA LEU A 3 -2.40 -7.12 -24.00
C LEU A 3 -3.86 -7.17 -24.51
N GLY A 4 -4.57 -6.04 -24.56
CA GLY A 4 -5.97 -5.99 -25.00
C GLY A 4 -6.96 -6.77 -24.12
N LEU A 5 -6.51 -7.29 -22.97
CA LEU A 5 -7.35 -8.02 -22.02
C LEU A 5 -8.08 -7.06 -21.09
N LYS A 6 -9.39 -7.24 -20.97
CA LYS A 6 -10.18 -6.53 -19.94
C LYS A 6 -9.96 -7.22 -18.60
N ALA A 7 -9.45 -6.51 -17.59
CA ALA A 7 -9.29 -7.04 -16.24
C ALA A 7 -10.53 -6.74 -15.38
N CYS A 8 -10.92 -7.67 -14.51
CA CYS A 8 -11.93 -7.48 -13.48
C CYS A 8 -11.22 -7.56 -12.11
N PHE A 9 -11.19 -6.45 -11.37
CA PHE A 9 -10.54 -6.39 -10.07
C PHE A 9 -11.57 -6.63 -8.95
N MET A 10 -11.32 -7.65 -8.14
CA MET A 10 -12.15 -8.05 -7.01
C MET A 10 -11.36 -7.81 -5.73
N HIS A 11 -11.68 -6.74 -5.01
CA HIS A 11 -11.03 -6.39 -3.75
C HIS A 11 -11.83 -6.91 -2.55
N ILE A 12 -11.17 -7.67 -1.71
CA ILE A 12 -11.75 -8.32 -0.54
C ILE A 12 -10.83 -8.06 0.65
N LYS A 13 -11.39 -7.65 1.77
CA LYS A 13 -10.64 -7.60 3.03
C LYS A 13 -10.76 -8.93 3.76
N GLY A 14 -9.63 -9.47 4.23
CA GLY A 14 -9.61 -10.73 4.97
C GLY A 14 -10.66 -10.80 6.09
N PRO A 15 -10.76 -9.80 6.99
CA PRO A 15 -11.78 -9.80 8.04
C PRO A 15 -13.24 -9.89 7.54
N GLU A 16 -13.54 -9.47 6.31
CA GLU A 16 -14.89 -9.57 5.74
C GLU A 16 -15.29 -11.00 5.37
N ILE A 17 -14.31 -11.89 5.19
CA ILE A 17 -14.55 -13.32 4.96
C ILE A 17 -14.90 -14.01 6.27
N LEU A 18 -14.33 -13.53 7.39
CA LEU A 18 -14.58 -14.12 8.70
C LEU A 18 -15.99 -13.82 9.16
N ASN A 19 -16.76 -14.84 9.44
CA ASN A 19 -18.06 -14.73 10.06
C ASN A 19 -18.13 -15.65 11.30
N MET A 20 -18.89 -15.25 12.31
CA MET A 20 -19.08 -16.04 13.53
C MET A 20 -19.91 -17.33 13.29
N TRP A 21 -20.64 -17.39 12.17
CA TRP A 21 -21.48 -18.53 11.85
C TRP A 21 -20.71 -19.61 11.10
N LEU A 22 -20.83 -20.84 11.58
CA LEU A 22 -20.19 -22.02 10.98
C LEU A 22 -20.64 -22.18 9.50
N GLY A 23 -19.69 -22.36 8.59
CA GLY A 23 -19.94 -22.54 7.16
C GLY A 23 -20.09 -21.28 6.33
N GLU A 24 -20.31 -20.12 6.92
CA GLU A 24 -20.44 -18.85 6.19
C GLU A 24 -19.12 -18.37 5.57
N SER A 25 -18.02 -18.53 6.28
CA SER A 25 -16.69 -18.19 5.77
C SER A 25 -16.31 -19.06 4.58
N GLU A 26 -16.57 -20.36 4.64
CA GLU A 26 -16.34 -21.28 3.54
C GLU A 26 -17.24 -20.98 2.35
N ARG A 27 -18.50 -20.60 2.59
CA ARG A 27 -19.42 -20.17 1.53
C ARG A 27 -18.89 -18.94 0.81
N LYS A 28 -18.42 -17.93 1.55
CA LYS A 28 -17.81 -16.73 0.96
C LYS A 28 -16.58 -17.05 0.11
N VAL A 29 -15.69 -17.92 0.58
CA VAL A 29 -14.54 -18.35 -0.22
C VAL A 29 -15.00 -18.95 -1.54
N ARG A 30 -15.94 -19.91 -1.52
CA ARG A 30 -16.50 -20.50 -2.75
C ARG A 30 -17.14 -19.47 -3.67
N GLU A 31 -17.87 -18.51 -3.13
CA GLU A 31 -18.49 -17.44 -3.91
C GLU A 31 -17.45 -16.56 -4.63
N ILE A 32 -16.35 -16.18 -3.94
CA ILE A 32 -15.26 -15.42 -4.54
C ILE A 32 -14.69 -16.15 -5.76
N PHE A 33 -14.35 -17.42 -5.61
CA PHE A 33 -13.78 -18.20 -6.70
C PHE A 33 -14.82 -18.51 -7.80
N SER A 34 -16.08 -18.69 -7.45
CA SER A 34 -17.17 -18.85 -8.42
C SER A 34 -17.34 -17.60 -9.28
N GLN A 35 -17.36 -16.43 -8.67
CA GLN A 35 -17.43 -15.14 -9.37
C GLN A 35 -16.21 -14.91 -10.27
N ALA A 36 -15.02 -15.23 -9.79
CA ALA A 36 -13.80 -15.14 -10.60
C ALA A 36 -13.89 -16.05 -11.85
N ARG A 37 -14.34 -17.30 -11.69
CA ARG A 37 -14.56 -18.21 -12.83
C ARG A 37 -15.62 -17.71 -13.80
N GLU A 38 -16.69 -17.09 -13.31
CA GLU A 38 -17.74 -16.49 -14.14
C GLU A 38 -17.17 -15.34 -14.97
N LYS A 39 -16.45 -14.41 -14.33
CA LYS A 39 -15.79 -13.30 -15.03
C LYS A 39 -14.77 -13.78 -16.06
N ARG A 40 -14.09 -14.87 -15.79
CA ARG A 40 -13.20 -15.50 -16.77
C ARG A 40 -13.96 -15.99 -18.00
N ARG A 41 -15.12 -16.64 -17.80
CA ARG A 41 -15.98 -17.12 -18.90
C ARG A 41 -16.53 -15.97 -19.75
N GLU A 42 -16.75 -14.80 -19.13
CA GLU A 42 -17.14 -13.55 -19.84
C GLU A 42 -15.99 -12.90 -20.63
N GLY A 43 -14.77 -13.47 -20.59
CA GLY A 43 -13.60 -12.98 -21.32
C GLY A 43 -12.78 -11.93 -20.57
N PHE A 44 -13.00 -11.76 -19.25
CA PHE A 44 -12.16 -10.90 -18.42
C PHE A 44 -10.99 -11.70 -17.82
N LEU A 45 -9.93 -10.98 -17.44
CA LEU A 45 -8.89 -11.48 -16.54
C LEU A 45 -9.27 -11.12 -15.09
N PRO A 46 -9.74 -12.08 -14.27
CA PRO A 46 -10.07 -11.80 -12.89
C PRO A 46 -8.79 -11.62 -12.07
N VAL A 47 -8.75 -10.55 -11.28
CA VAL A 47 -7.71 -10.29 -10.29
C VAL A 47 -8.37 -10.30 -8.91
N VAL A 48 -8.16 -11.37 -8.16
CA VAL A 48 -8.65 -11.52 -6.79
C VAL A 48 -7.59 -10.97 -5.83
N PHE A 49 -7.89 -9.83 -5.24
CA PHE A 49 -7.00 -9.16 -4.29
C PHE A 49 -7.56 -9.32 -2.87
N ILE A 50 -6.81 -9.97 -1.98
CA ILE A 50 -7.19 -10.17 -0.58
C ILE A 50 -6.22 -9.39 0.30
N ASP A 51 -6.74 -8.36 0.95
CA ASP A 51 -5.99 -7.57 1.91
C ASP A 51 -6.10 -8.14 3.32
N GLU A 52 -5.07 -7.97 4.15
CA GLU A 52 -4.99 -8.55 5.49
C GLU A 52 -5.21 -10.07 5.49
N ALA A 53 -4.58 -10.76 4.54
CA ALA A 53 -4.78 -12.19 4.30
C ALA A 53 -4.45 -13.06 5.53
N GLU A 54 -3.55 -12.62 6.43
CA GLU A 54 -3.24 -13.31 7.68
C GLU A 54 -4.44 -13.49 8.59
N SER A 55 -5.45 -12.65 8.48
CA SER A 55 -6.67 -12.76 9.28
C SER A 55 -7.47 -14.02 8.95
N VAL A 56 -7.45 -14.46 7.68
CA VAL A 56 -8.24 -15.56 7.13
C VAL A 56 -7.40 -16.81 6.85
N LEU A 57 -6.20 -16.59 6.31
CA LEU A 57 -5.30 -17.64 5.85
C LEU A 57 -4.15 -17.87 6.84
N GLY A 58 -4.31 -17.42 8.07
CA GLY A 58 -3.32 -17.57 9.14
C GLY A 58 -3.26 -18.98 9.71
N THR A 59 -2.08 -19.30 10.30
CA THR A 59 -1.87 -20.56 11.03
C THR A 59 -2.78 -20.66 12.25
N ARG A 60 -3.03 -21.87 12.72
CA ARG A 60 -3.85 -22.16 13.92
C ARG A 60 -3.41 -21.41 15.19
N ARG A 61 -2.12 -21.04 15.28
CA ARG A 61 -1.55 -20.29 16.41
C ARG A 61 -1.81 -18.79 16.31
N ALA A 62 -2.05 -18.29 15.11
CA ALA A 62 -2.19 -16.86 14.81
C ALA A 62 -3.64 -16.39 14.92
N VAL A 63 -4.60 -17.25 14.63
CA VAL A 63 -6.04 -16.92 14.62
C VAL A 63 -6.69 -17.40 15.93
N ARG A 64 -7.26 -16.46 16.71
CA ARG A 64 -7.91 -16.76 18.00
C ARG A 64 -9.12 -17.71 17.89
N SER A 65 -9.71 -17.86 16.73
CA SER A 65 -10.85 -18.74 16.48
C SER A 65 -10.37 -20.07 15.91
N HIS A 66 -10.26 -21.08 16.75
CA HIS A 66 -9.74 -22.41 16.43
C HIS A 66 -10.52 -23.16 15.32
N ASN A 67 -11.79 -22.81 15.10
CA ASN A 67 -12.63 -23.53 14.11
C ASN A 67 -12.48 -22.99 12.69
N ILE A 68 -12.26 -21.67 12.52
CA ILE A 68 -12.30 -21.01 11.21
C ILE A 68 -11.05 -21.35 10.39
N SER A 69 -9.84 -21.29 10.98
CA SER A 69 -8.61 -21.63 10.27
C SER A 69 -8.52 -23.11 9.88
N ASN A 70 -9.25 -24.00 10.59
CA ASN A 70 -9.28 -25.43 10.27
C ASN A 70 -10.07 -25.76 9.00
N THR A 71 -11.00 -24.91 8.60
CA THR A 71 -11.90 -25.13 7.47
C THR A 71 -11.66 -24.19 6.31
N VAL A 72 -11.36 -22.92 6.59
CA VAL A 72 -11.17 -21.90 5.55
C VAL A 72 -9.87 -22.10 4.76
N VAL A 73 -8.74 -22.38 5.44
CA VAL A 73 -7.46 -22.61 4.75
C VAL A 73 -7.51 -23.84 3.83
N PRO A 74 -7.99 -25.02 4.27
CA PRO A 74 -8.18 -26.17 3.37
C PRO A 74 -9.14 -25.88 2.22
N MET A 75 -10.23 -25.14 2.47
CA MET A 75 -11.18 -24.75 1.42
C MET A 75 -10.50 -23.84 0.39
N PHE A 76 -9.77 -22.84 0.84
CA PHE A 76 -9.03 -21.93 -0.05
C PHE A 76 -8.01 -22.71 -0.88
N CYS A 77 -7.26 -23.63 -0.27
CA CYS A 77 -6.35 -24.52 -0.98
C CYS A 77 -7.08 -25.38 -2.02
N SER A 78 -8.24 -25.97 -1.66
CA SER A 78 -9.05 -26.78 -2.56
C SER A 78 -9.57 -26.00 -3.76
N GLU A 79 -10.00 -24.75 -3.54
CA GLU A 79 -10.43 -23.87 -4.62
C GLU A 79 -9.28 -23.49 -5.56
N MET A 80 -8.07 -23.29 -5.02
CA MET A 80 -6.87 -23.06 -5.81
C MET A 80 -6.43 -24.29 -6.59
N ASP A 81 -6.45 -25.48 -5.96
CA ASP A 81 -6.01 -26.75 -6.59
C ASP A 81 -7.07 -27.30 -7.56
N GLY A 82 -8.35 -27.07 -7.32
CA GLY A 82 -9.47 -27.58 -8.11
C GLY A 82 -9.72 -26.82 -9.42
N ILE A 83 -8.94 -25.81 -9.69
CA ILE A 83 -9.01 -25.05 -10.94
C ILE A 83 -8.04 -25.71 -11.93
N GLU A 84 -8.55 -26.52 -12.84
CA GLU A 84 -7.77 -27.12 -13.95
C GLU A 84 -7.04 -26.08 -14.81
N SER A 85 -7.28 -24.79 -14.58
CA SER A 85 -6.57 -23.66 -15.16
C SER A 85 -6.64 -22.41 -14.30
N LEU A 86 -5.87 -22.35 -13.20
CA LEU A 86 -5.48 -21.04 -12.60
C LEU A 86 -4.71 -20.15 -13.58
N GLN A 87 -4.37 -20.67 -14.76
CA GLN A 87 -3.65 -19.92 -15.80
C GLN A 87 -4.30 -18.59 -16.14
N ASP A 88 -5.56 -18.39 -15.74
CA ASP A 88 -6.37 -17.24 -16.14
C ASP A 88 -7.01 -16.48 -14.96
N ILE A 89 -6.61 -16.75 -13.72
CA ILE A 89 -7.03 -15.99 -12.53
C ILE A 89 -5.77 -15.55 -11.77
N VAL A 90 -5.64 -14.26 -11.52
CA VAL A 90 -4.54 -13.70 -10.73
C VAL A 90 -5.00 -13.58 -9.28
N ILE A 91 -4.25 -14.18 -8.35
CA ILE A 91 -4.51 -14.05 -6.91
C ILE A 91 -3.38 -13.23 -6.30
N ILE A 92 -3.74 -12.15 -5.62
CA ILE A 92 -2.81 -11.29 -4.90
C ILE A 92 -3.23 -11.26 -3.43
N LEU A 93 -2.31 -11.66 -2.56
CA LEU A 93 -2.49 -11.59 -1.12
C LEU A 93 -1.56 -10.52 -0.56
N THR A 94 -2.08 -9.63 0.28
CA THR A 94 -1.26 -8.72 1.07
C THR A 94 -1.29 -9.09 2.54
N SER A 95 -0.20 -8.92 3.24
CA SER A 95 -0.09 -9.21 4.65
C SER A 95 1.00 -8.37 5.31
N ASN A 96 0.69 -7.86 6.50
CA ASN A 96 1.65 -7.24 7.40
C ASN A 96 2.40 -8.27 8.24
N ARG A 97 1.91 -9.51 8.30
CA ARG A 97 2.43 -10.61 9.09
C ARG A 97 2.60 -11.87 8.24
N PRO A 98 3.55 -11.89 7.29
CA PRO A 98 3.77 -13.04 6.41
C PRO A 98 4.15 -14.32 7.18
N ASP A 99 4.70 -14.17 8.38
CA ASP A 99 5.00 -15.26 9.31
C ASP A 99 3.74 -15.97 9.85
N MET A 100 2.59 -15.33 9.77
CA MET A 100 1.30 -15.87 10.19
C MET A 100 0.54 -16.59 9.10
N ILE A 101 0.87 -16.39 7.83
CA ILE A 101 0.21 -17.08 6.71
C ILE A 101 0.50 -18.60 6.79
N ASP A 102 -0.54 -19.42 6.60
CA ASP A 102 -0.38 -20.87 6.61
C ASP A 102 0.55 -21.32 5.48
N PRO A 103 1.58 -22.13 5.79
CA PRO A 103 2.52 -22.61 4.78
C PRO A 103 1.88 -23.36 3.62
N ALA A 104 0.68 -23.96 3.83
CA ALA A 104 -0.05 -24.63 2.78
C ALA A 104 -0.45 -23.70 1.62
N ILE A 105 -0.75 -22.42 1.93
CA ILE A 105 -1.07 -21.40 0.93
C ILE A 105 0.15 -21.02 0.08
N LEU A 106 1.33 -21.06 0.69
CA LEU A 106 2.58 -20.60 0.09
C LEU A 106 3.33 -21.68 -0.69
N ARG A 107 2.68 -22.83 -0.95
CA ARG A 107 3.27 -23.92 -1.75
C ARG A 107 3.26 -23.57 -3.24
N PRO A 108 4.26 -24.07 -4.00
CA PRO A 108 4.27 -23.96 -5.46
C PRO A 108 2.95 -24.45 -6.08
N GLY A 109 2.49 -23.78 -7.13
CA GLY A 109 1.20 -24.03 -7.76
C GLY A 109 0.03 -23.30 -7.11
N ARG A 110 0.26 -22.53 -6.02
CA ARG A 110 -0.74 -21.69 -5.35
C ARG A 110 -0.27 -20.24 -5.34
N ILE A 111 0.56 -19.86 -4.36
CA ILE A 111 1.19 -18.54 -4.31
C ILE A 111 2.69 -18.71 -4.61
N ASP A 112 3.04 -18.53 -5.87
CA ASP A 112 4.38 -18.82 -6.38
C ASP A 112 5.39 -17.70 -6.12
N ARG A 113 4.91 -16.46 -5.97
CA ARG A 113 5.78 -15.29 -5.83
C ARG A 113 5.52 -14.56 -4.53
N LYS A 114 6.60 -14.22 -3.85
CA LYS A 114 6.60 -13.39 -2.64
C LYS A 114 7.35 -12.12 -2.93
N ILE A 115 6.68 -10.98 -2.77
CA ILE A 115 7.25 -9.65 -2.97
C ILE A 115 7.25 -8.95 -1.62
N LYS A 116 8.44 -8.59 -1.14
CA LYS A 116 8.57 -7.78 0.05
C LYS A 116 8.51 -6.30 -0.32
N VAL A 117 7.48 -5.61 0.12
CA VAL A 117 7.39 -4.15 0.02
C VAL A 117 8.17 -3.56 1.19
N GLY A 118 9.31 -2.93 0.90
CA GLY A 118 10.14 -2.26 1.89
C GLY A 118 9.69 -0.82 2.14
N ARG A 119 10.44 -0.13 2.98
CA ARG A 119 10.33 1.33 3.10
C ARG A 119 10.83 1.96 1.80
N PRO A 120 10.26 3.09 1.36
CA PRO A 120 10.73 3.78 0.18
C PRO A 120 12.15 4.33 0.40
N ASP A 121 12.95 4.29 -0.64
CA ASP A 121 14.15 5.11 -0.80
C ASP A 121 13.78 6.50 -1.32
N GLU A 122 14.78 7.38 -1.51
CA GLU A 122 14.57 8.75 -1.99
C GLU A 122 13.83 8.79 -3.33
N ALA A 123 14.19 7.92 -4.28
CA ALA A 123 13.57 7.88 -5.60
C ALA A 123 12.10 7.44 -5.52
N SER A 124 11.82 6.37 -4.79
CA SER A 124 10.45 5.89 -4.55
C SER A 124 9.63 6.91 -3.76
N ALA A 125 10.24 7.63 -2.81
CA ALA A 125 9.56 8.66 -2.06
C ALA A 125 9.15 9.85 -2.95
N LYS A 126 9.99 10.22 -3.91
CA LYS A 126 9.66 11.23 -4.93
C LYS A 126 8.43 10.80 -5.74
N GLU A 127 8.39 9.55 -6.20
CA GLU A 127 7.25 9.02 -6.94
C GLU A 127 5.98 9.01 -6.09
N ILE A 128 6.07 8.57 -4.83
CA ILE A 128 4.92 8.54 -3.90
C ILE A 128 4.41 9.95 -3.62
N LEU A 129 5.29 10.92 -3.34
CA LEU A 129 4.89 12.32 -3.14
C LEU A 129 4.15 12.87 -4.36
N GLY A 130 4.62 12.55 -5.57
CA GLY A 130 3.99 12.97 -6.83
C GLY A 130 2.58 12.39 -7.06
N ILE A 131 2.23 11.27 -6.41
CA ILE A 131 0.86 10.75 -6.43
C ILE A 131 -0.10 11.65 -5.65
N TYR A 132 0.36 12.25 -4.54
CA TYR A 132 -0.48 13.03 -3.63
C TYR A 132 -0.41 14.54 -3.87
N LEU A 133 0.76 15.07 -4.26
CA LEU A 133 0.95 16.46 -4.67
C LEU A 133 0.89 16.55 -6.19
N THR A 134 -0.26 16.93 -6.71
CA THR A 134 -0.52 16.99 -8.16
C THR A 134 -0.72 18.42 -8.62
N ASP A 135 -0.61 18.66 -9.93
CA ASP A 135 -0.87 19.92 -10.62
C ASP A 135 -2.31 20.45 -10.47
N LYS A 136 -3.23 19.62 -9.95
CA LYS A 136 -4.62 20.03 -9.66
C LYS A 136 -4.78 20.76 -8.33
N LEU A 137 -3.75 20.79 -7.51
CA LEU A 137 -3.77 21.45 -6.21
C LEU A 137 -3.32 22.90 -6.36
N PRO A 138 -3.85 23.81 -5.53
CA PRO A 138 -3.38 25.18 -5.51
C PRO A 138 -1.94 25.22 -4.99
N ILE A 139 -1.02 25.78 -5.77
CA ILE A 139 0.39 25.94 -5.43
C ILE A 139 0.66 27.41 -5.05
N ASP A 140 1.56 27.61 -4.11
CA ASP A 140 1.94 28.96 -3.63
C ASP A 140 2.45 29.82 -4.78
N LYS A 141 2.04 31.10 -4.79
CA LYS A 141 2.36 32.02 -5.87
C LYS A 141 3.86 32.33 -5.97
N LYS A 142 4.58 32.28 -4.86
CA LYS A 142 6.03 32.53 -4.87
C LYS A 142 6.76 31.38 -5.54
N GLU A 143 6.38 30.13 -5.19
CA GLU A 143 6.93 28.94 -5.84
C GLU A 143 6.64 28.95 -7.36
N LEU A 144 5.42 29.32 -7.76
CA LEU A 144 5.04 29.43 -9.17
C LEU A 144 5.86 30.48 -9.94
N GLN A 145 6.22 31.58 -9.30
CA GLN A 145 7.02 32.66 -9.94
C GLN A 145 8.44 32.17 -10.30
N GLU A 146 9.00 31.22 -9.55
CA GLU A 146 10.33 30.66 -9.84
C GLU A 146 10.35 29.84 -11.14
N PHE A 147 9.18 29.37 -11.60
CA PHE A 147 9.03 28.56 -12.81
C PHE A 147 8.11 29.23 -13.85
N ASP A 148 8.06 30.55 -13.92
CA ASP A 148 7.26 31.31 -14.89
C ASP A 148 5.76 30.92 -14.89
N GLY A 149 5.23 30.42 -13.77
CA GLY A 149 3.85 29.99 -13.62
C GLY A 149 3.57 28.56 -14.10
N ASP A 150 4.60 27.77 -14.46
CA ASP A 150 4.46 26.36 -14.84
C ASP A 150 4.19 25.50 -13.60
N VAL A 151 2.92 25.14 -13.38
CA VAL A 151 2.47 24.38 -12.21
C VAL A 151 3.14 23.00 -12.16
N SER A 152 3.27 22.31 -13.28
CA SER A 152 3.83 20.96 -13.33
C SER A 152 5.30 20.95 -12.92
N LYS A 153 6.09 21.91 -13.42
CA LYS A 153 7.50 22.05 -13.03
C LYS A 153 7.65 22.45 -11.58
N THR A 154 6.80 23.35 -11.09
CA THR A 154 6.80 23.78 -9.68
C THR A 154 6.50 22.60 -8.75
N VAL A 155 5.50 21.79 -9.08
CA VAL A 155 5.16 20.57 -8.31
C VAL A 155 6.32 19.58 -8.31
N GLU A 156 6.94 19.34 -9.46
CA GLU A 156 8.09 18.44 -9.57
C GLU A 156 9.27 18.93 -8.73
N ASP A 157 9.51 20.24 -8.69
CA ASP A 157 10.55 20.84 -7.87
C ASP A 157 10.27 20.69 -6.37
N ILE A 158 9.05 21.05 -5.91
CA ILE A 158 8.64 20.89 -4.51
C ILE A 158 8.79 19.42 -4.08
N VAL A 159 8.32 18.48 -4.89
CA VAL A 159 8.44 17.04 -4.62
C VAL A 159 9.91 16.63 -4.51
N THR A 160 10.76 17.11 -5.42
CA THR A 160 12.18 16.78 -5.44
C THR A 160 12.89 17.33 -4.21
N ARG A 161 12.71 18.62 -3.91
CA ARG A 161 13.30 19.24 -2.72
C ARG A 161 12.83 18.57 -1.42
N THR A 162 11.55 18.23 -1.34
CA THR A 162 10.97 17.55 -0.17
C THR A 162 11.59 16.17 0.01
N SER A 163 11.68 15.37 -1.05
CA SER A 163 12.31 14.05 -1.02
C SER A 163 13.77 14.15 -0.59
N THR A 164 14.55 15.02 -1.21
CA THR A 164 15.97 15.23 -0.87
C THR A 164 16.15 15.66 0.58
N GLU A 165 15.30 16.55 1.10
CA GLU A 165 15.37 17.02 2.48
C GLU A 165 15.03 15.92 3.50
N ILE A 166 14.04 15.07 3.21
CA ILE A 166 13.68 13.91 4.06
C ILE A 166 14.83 12.92 4.15
N PHE A 167 15.50 12.64 3.03
CA PHE A 167 16.57 11.64 2.94
C PHE A 167 17.98 12.22 3.15
N ALA A 168 18.10 13.51 3.39
CA ALA A 168 19.38 14.12 3.70
C ALA A 168 20.03 13.48 4.94
N LYS A 169 21.31 13.13 4.82
CA LYS A 169 22.09 12.54 5.92
C LYS A 169 22.97 13.60 6.58
N ARG A 170 22.38 14.37 7.46
CA ARG A 170 23.01 15.46 8.20
C ARG A 170 22.79 15.25 9.70
N ASP A 171 23.49 16.00 10.53
CA ASP A 171 23.35 15.88 11.99
C ASP A 171 21.95 16.28 12.49
N ASP A 172 21.33 17.26 11.85
CA ASP A 172 19.96 17.72 12.15
C ASP A 172 18.86 16.75 11.70
N THR A 173 19.18 15.82 10.80
CA THR A 173 18.25 14.78 10.36
C THR A 173 18.38 13.47 11.14
N ARG A 174 19.34 13.36 12.05
CA ARG A 174 19.49 12.19 12.93
C ARG A 174 18.31 12.10 13.87
N PHE A 175 17.67 10.95 13.88
CA PHE A 175 16.48 10.69 14.68
C PHE A 175 16.79 9.82 15.89
N LEU A 176 17.60 8.76 15.71
CA LEU A 176 17.88 7.77 16.73
C LEU A 176 19.25 7.14 16.50
N GLU A 177 20.02 6.97 17.58
CA GLU A 177 21.21 6.13 17.59
C GLU A 177 20.88 4.80 18.27
N VAL A 178 21.10 3.70 17.57
CA VAL A 178 20.87 2.33 18.08
C VAL A 178 22.22 1.67 18.32
N THR A 179 22.49 1.28 19.56
CA THR A 179 23.67 0.48 19.87
C THR A 179 23.28 -1.01 19.85
N LEU A 180 23.82 -1.75 18.91
CA LEU A 180 23.61 -3.19 18.80
C LEU A 180 24.37 -3.93 19.92
N ARG A 181 23.95 -5.16 20.23
CA ARG A 181 24.62 -6.01 21.21
C ARG A 181 26.11 -6.26 20.89
N SER A 182 26.49 -6.14 19.62
CA SER A 182 27.88 -6.21 19.14
C SER A 182 28.75 -4.97 19.50
N GLY A 183 28.14 -3.93 20.06
CA GLY A 183 28.78 -2.63 20.27
C GLY A 183 28.75 -1.71 19.04
N ARG A 184 28.29 -2.17 17.88
CA ARG A 184 28.13 -1.34 16.68
C ARG A 184 27.00 -0.33 16.89
N LYS A 185 27.26 0.92 16.53
CA LYS A 185 26.27 1.98 16.54
C LYS A 185 25.73 2.20 15.13
N ASP A 186 24.43 2.17 15.00
CA ASP A 186 23.71 2.53 13.77
C ASP A 186 22.90 3.80 14.04
N VAL A 187 23.07 4.81 13.18
CA VAL A 187 22.31 6.07 13.27
C VAL A 187 21.19 6.02 12.24
N LEU A 188 19.97 6.16 12.72
CA LEU A 188 18.80 6.26 11.88
C LEU A 188 18.47 7.74 11.63
N THR A 189 18.26 8.09 10.37
CA THR A 189 17.83 9.42 9.93
C THR A 189 16.32 9.45 9.68
N ARG A 190 15.75 10.62 9.40
CA ARG A 190 14.34 10.76 9.04
C ARG A 190 13.95 9.85 7.85
N GLY A 191 14.80 9.77 6.83
CA GLY A 191 14.57 8.93 5.65
C GLY A 191 14.45 7.44 5.99
N ASP A 192 15.25 6.93 6.93
CA ASP A 192 15.21 5.53 7.34
C ASP A 192 13.89 5.13 8.01
N LEU A 193 13.16 6.10 8.55
CA LEU A 193 11.86 5.90 9.19
C LEU A 193 10.68 6.17 8.25
N CYS A 194 10.95 6.73 7.08
CA CYS A 194 9.93 7.14 6.12
C CYS A 194 9.11 5.93 5.62
N SER A 195 7.81 6.14 5.48
CA SER A 195 6.87 5.17 4.89
C SER A 195 5.92 5.89 3.94
N GLY A 196 5.24 5.15 3.06
CA GLY A 196 4.25 5.73 2.16
C GLY A 196 3.15 6.51 2.91
N ALA A 197 2.69 6.01 4.04
CA ALA A 197 1.70 6.69 4.88
C ALA A 197 2.23 8.00 5.50
N ILE A 198 3.52 8.06 5.84
CA ILE A 198 4.15 9.29 6.32
C ILE A 198 4.20 10.33 5.18
N LEU A 199 4.60 9.92 3.98
CA LEU A 199 4.65 10.80 2.82
C LEU A 199 3.27 11.35 2.45
N GLU A 200 2.23 10.50 2.46
CA GLU A 200 0.85 10.94 2.31
C GLU A 200 0.45 11.96 3.39
N SER A 201 0.79 11.66 4.65
CA SER A 201 0.47 12.54 5.79
C SER A 201 1.14 13.91 5.67
N ILE A 202 2.39 13.97 5.16
CA ILE A 202 3.09 15.22 4.90
C ILE A 202 2.28 16.09 3.92
N VAL A 203 1.91 15.53 2.77
CA VAL A 203 1.13 16.28 1.77
C VAL A 203 -0.25 16.68 2.30
N ARG A 204 -0.91 15.80 3.05
CA ARG A 204 -2.20 16.11 3.67
C ARG A 204 -2.09 17.30 4.64
N ARG A 205 -1.08 17.29 5.51
CA ARG A 205 -0.84 18.41 6.45
C ARG A 205 -0.50 19.70 5.71
N ALA A 206 0.33 19.64 4.67
CA ALA A 206 0.62 20.80 3.83
C ALA A 206 -0.65 21.42 3.25
N LYS A 207 -1.59 20.60 2.76
CA LYS A 207 -2.92 21.06 2.32
C LYS A 207 -3.69 21.77 3.45
N GLU A 208 -3.70 21.17 4.65
CA GLU A 208 -4.37 21.75 5.81
C GLU A 208 -3.77 23.12 6.21
N TYR A 209 -2.45 23.27 6.14
CA TYR A 209 -1.78 24.54 6.43
C TYR A 209 -2.11 25.60 5.38
N ALA A 210 -2.09 25.27 4.10
CA ALA A 210 -2.48 26.18 3.02
C ALA A 210 -3.93 26.66 3.18
N ILE A 211 -4.86 25.75 3.52
CA ILE A 211 -6.26 26.09 3.79
C ILE A 211 -6.38 27.04 5.00
N LYS A 212 -5.68 26.75 6.10
CA LYS A 212 -5.70 27.62 7.29
C LYS A 212 -5.18 29.02 6.97
N ARG A 213 -4.11 29.13 6.17
CA ARG A 213 -3.60 30.45 5.72
C ARG A 213 -4.61 31.18 4.85
N SER A 214 -5.25 30.46 3.91
CA SER A 214 -6.29 31.05 3.05
C SER A 214 -7.47 31.63 3.88
N ILE A 215 -7.90 30.90 4.90
CA ILE A 215 -8.97 31.37 5.79
C ILE A 215 -8.52 32.61 6.59
N ALA A 216 -7.30 32.59 7.10
CA ALA A 216 -6.78 33.70 7.93
C ALA A 216 -6.52 34.95 7.12
N SER A 217 -6.02 34.84 5.88
CA SER A 217 -5.70 35.97 5.01
C SER A 217 -6.89 36.46 4.16
N GLY A 218 -7.97 35.67 4.05
CA GLY A 218 -9.08 35.94 3.14
C GLY A 218 -8.70 35.88 1.65
N LYS A 219 -7.54 35.29 1.32
CA LYS A 219 -7.02 35.12 -0.03
C LYS A 219 -6.75 33.63 -0.29
N GLU A 220 -6.85 33.23 -1.54
CA GLU A 220 -6.44 31.90 -1.94
C GLU A 220 -4.92 31.76 -1.87
N GLU A 221 -4.47 30.91 -0.96
CA GLU A 221 -3.08 30.58 -0.73
C GLU A 221 -2.83 29.12 -1.09
N GLY A 222 -1.74 28.87 -1.83
CA GLY A 222 -1.39 27.53 -2.28
C GLY A 222 -0.40 26.84 -1.34
N ILE A 223 -0.07 25.61 -1.69
CA ILE A 223 0.90 24.77 -0.99
C ILE A 223 2.30 25.19 -1.45
N GLY A 224 3.18 25.50 -0.50
CA GLY A 224 4.59 25.76 -0.74
C GLY A 224 5.47 24.66 -0.15
N PHE A 225 6.77 24.74 -0.47
CA PHE A 225 7.76 23.82 0.06
C PHE A 225 7.81 23.80 1.59
N ASP A 226 7.73 24.96 2.24
CA ASP A 226 7.79 25.07 3.70
C ASP A 226 6.64 24.32 4.39
N ASP A 227 5.48 24.25 3.76
CA ASP A 227 4.32 23.52 4.30
C ASP A 227 4.57 22.02 4.44
N MET A 228 5.51 21.47 3.68
CA MET A 228 5.85 20.05 3.72
C MET A 228 6.59 19.66 5.02
N PHE A 229 7.07 20.65 5.80
CA PHE A 229 7.85 20.42 7.02
C PHE A 229 7.22 21.00 8.30
N LEU A 230 6.01 21.58 8.19
CA LEU A 230 5.21 22.04 9.33
C LEU A 230 4.33 20.89 9.87
#